data_7286ec1fe25eda78f99ef1daee896689
#
_entry.id   7286ec1fe25eda78f99ef1daee896689
#
_cell.length_a   1.000
_cell.length_b   1.000
_cell.length_c   1.000
_cell.angle_alpha   90.00
_cell.angle_beta   90.00
_cell.angle_gamma   90.00
#
_symmetry.space_group_name_H-M   'P 1'
#
loop_
_entity.id
_entity.type
_entity.pdbx_description
1 polymer ?
#
loop_
_entity_poly.entity_id
_entity_poly.type
_entity_poly.pdbx_seq_one_letter_code
_entity_poly.pdbx_strand_id
1 'polypeptide(L)'
;MSIAKQVMDIKVSKGIAQSSNEELRRWTEKGWEQAMREGNYDRSREHLNFEIRKGGVILSVDKNHSLPNRMAENLAKRGIKDPNEGLEEPRFRTVVNIIFGGSTERMREMAFGNQEIDFDSKNGNSHIKRMPDIENWAKDIYDFVSEKYGEENIISFIVHLDEKNPHIHCALMPIDKENKFSFKKLFHGENKLAYKNYLFALHDDLAKVNEKWGLSRGTAIAETGARHRSTEDYRRWLAEECMTLEDRKANAEKALHDVRVELAIAEKKHKSFTTMIVNLQKESEELEKQLIPLREMQRNSQVISIELAQKIQRLEHQKADVESKLEDKLAKLKETDQLLETLRKDKDEIEQLAKDMLSRANASELSWAHNMSYHLNTAVMDTLASEFMKRFHLLTPESKDYFDGTLLRELAEEGNHVISVALNLVCGFVDEATTIAQTHG
;
A
#
# COMPACT_ATOMS: atom_id res chain seq x y z
N MET A 1 14.97 4.17 -7.02
CA MET A 1 13.92 3.45 -7.79
C MET A 1 13.92 1.99 -7.37
N SER A 2 12.79 1.42 -7.00
CA SER A 2 12.70 -0.01 -6.71
C SER A 2 12.96 -0.78 -8.00
N ILE A 3 13.73 -1.86 -7.92
CA ILE A 3 14.01 -2.71 -9.08
C ILE A 3 12.72 -3.43 -9.45
N ALA A 4 12.20 -3.22 -10.67
CA ALA A 4 11.00 -3.87 -11.16
C ALA A 4 11.17 -5.40 -11.19
N LYS A 5 10.19 -6.14 -10.70
CA LYS A 5 10.23 -7.59 -10.56
C LYS A 5 9.38 -8.28 -11.62
N GLN A 6 9.87 -9.42 -12.14
CA GLN A 6 9.08 -10.31 -12.98
C GLN A 6 8.11 -11.15 -12.14
N VAL A 7 6.99 -11.53 -12.76
CA VAL A 7 6.01 -12.46 -12.21
C VAL A 7 5.83 -13.62 -13.18
N MET A 8 5.80 -14.83 -12.66
CA MET A 8 5.40 -16.04 -13.37
C MET A 8 4.60 -16.92 -12.42
N ASP A 9 3.36 -17.23 -12.77
CA ASP A 9 2.50 -18.15 -12.02
C ASP A 9 2.12 -19.34 -12.92
N ILE A 10 2.26 -20.55 -12.40
CA ILE A 10 2.00 -21.79 -13.13
C ILE A 10 0.87 -22.55 -12.44
N LYS A 11 -0.24 -22.69 -13.14
CA LYS A 11 -1.39 -23.48 -12.69
C LYS A 11 -1.65 -24.63 -13.65
N VAL A 12 -1.92 -25.78 -13.07
CA VAL A 12 -2.20 -27.00 -13.84
C VAL A 12 -3.67 -27.32 -13.77
N SER A 13 -4.27 -27.59 -14.92
CA SER A 13 -5.69 -27.94 -15.02
C SER A 13 -5.88 -29.24 -15.78
N LYS A 14 -7.08 -29.80 -15.64
CA LYS A 14 -7.51 -31.02 -16.33
C LYS A 14 -8.25 -30.71 -17.64
N GLY A 15 -8.39 -29.40 -17.97
CA GLY A 15 -9.02 -28.92 -19.17
C GLY A 15 -8.96 -27.39 -19.24
N ILE A 16 -9.34 -26.80 -20.38
CA ILE A 16 -9.21 -25.38 -20.67
C ILE A 16 -10.57 -24.67 -20.81
N ALA A 17 -11.67 -25.37 -20.66
CA ALA A 17 -13.00 -24.82 -20.92
C ALA A 17 -13.38 -23.67 -19.98
N GLN A 18 -12.96 -23.74 -18.69
CA GLN A 18 -13.34 -22.77 -17.67
C GLN A 18 -12.72 -21.37 -17.92
N SER A 19 -11.47 -21.32 -18.37
CA SER A 19 -10.78 -20.05 -18.62
C SER A 19 -11.06 -19.47 -20.01
N SER A 20 -11.57 -20.28 -20.95
CA SER A 20 -11.70 -19.89 -22.36
C SER A 20 -12.53 -18.63 -22.58
N ASN A 21 -13.64 -18.45 -21.88
CA ASN A 21 -14.49 -17.28 -22.06
C ASN A 21 -13.86 -16.00 -21.49
N GLU A 22 -13.16 -16.12 -20.37
CA GLU A 22 -12.45 -15.01 -19.73
C GLU A 22 -11.24 -14.59 -20.56
N GLU A 23 -10.37 -15.52 -20.94
CA GLU A 23 -9.16 -15.22 -21.72
C GLU A 23 -9.49 -14.61 -23.09
N LEU A 24 -10.57 -15.10 -23.74
CA LEU A 24 -11.02 -14.58 -25.04
C LEU A 24 -11.98 -13.38 -24.93
N ARG A 25 -12.31 -12.92 -23.71
CA ARG A 25 -13.33 -11.87 -23.49
C ARG A 25 -14.67 -12.18 -24.19
N ARG A 26 -15.09 -13.44 -24.16
CA ARG A 26 -16.35 -13.90 -24.71
C ARG A 26 -17.49 -13.73 -23.71
N TRP A 27 -17.69 -12.51 -23.27
CA TRP A 27 -18.73 -12.16 -22.32
C TRP A 27 -19.95 -11.56 -23.00
N THR A 28 -21.12 -11.80 -22.41
CA THR A 28 -22.34 -11.05 -22.71
C THR A 28 -22.24 -9.63 -22.16
N GLU A 29 -23.16 -8.73 -22.54
CA GLU A 29 -23.19 -7.38 -21.96
C GLU A 29 -23.28 -7.42 -20.43
N LYS A 30 -24.12 -8.29 -19.86
CA LYS A 30 -24.18 -8.49 -18.40
C LYS A 30 -22.87 -8.99 -17.82
N GLY A 31 -22.16 -9.86 -18.52
CA GLY A 31 -20.82 -10.34 -18.11
C GLY A 31 -19.80 -9.19 -18.06
N TRP A 32 -19.82 -8.31 -19.07
CA TRP A 32 -18.99 -7.10 -19.09
C TRP A 32 -19.34 -6.14 -17.95
N GLU A 33 -20.62 -5.88 -17.72
CA GLU A 33 -21.07 -5.04 -16.60
C GLU A 33 -20.60 -5.58 -15.26
N GLN A 34 -20.68 -6.89 -15.05
CA GLN A 34 -20.18 -7.53 -13.84
C GLN A 34 -18.66 -7.42 -13.71
N ALA A 35 -17.90 -7.76 -14.75
CA ALA A 35 -16.44 -7.68 -14.78
C ALA A 35 -15.93 -6.26 -14.50
N MET A 36 -16.56 -5.27 -15.14
CA MET A 36 -16.26 -3.85 -14.89
C MET A 36 -16.62 -3.43 -13.46
N ARG A 37 -17.68 -3.97 -12.86
CA ARG A 37 -18.06 -3.68 -11.47
C ARG A 37 -17.04 -4.19 -10.48
N GLU A 38 -16.45 -5.33 -10.74
CA GLU A 38 -15.37 -5.92 -9.93
C GLU A 38 -14.05 -5.12 -10.00
N GLY A 39 -13.96 -4.14 -10.89
CA GLY A 39 -12.91 -3.12 -10.89
C GLY A 39 -11.61 -3.50 -11.59
N ASN A 40 -11.51 -4.68 -12.19
CA ASN A 40 -10.27 -5.14 -12.82
C ASN A 40 -10.21 -4.83 -14.32
N TYR A 41 -11.35 -4.70 -15.01
CA TYR A 41 -11.46 -4.64 -16.46
C TYR A 41 -11.89 -3.27 -16.94
N ASP A 42 -11.29 -2.82 -18.04
CA ASP A 42 -11.65 -1.61 -18.78
C ASP A 42 -12.02 -2.00 -20.22
N ARG A 43 -13.30 -2.03 -20.49
CA ARG A 43 -13.84 -2.41 -21.80
C ARG A 43 -13.35 -1.52 -22.94
N SER A 44 -13.06 -0.25 -22.65
CA SER A 44 -12.58 0.69 -23.67
C SER A 44 -11.19 0.35 -24.20
N ARG A 45 -10.41 -0.44 -23.45
CA ARG A 45 -9.08 -0.93 -23.84
C ARG A 45 -9.05 -2.37 -24.34
N GLU A 46 -10.19 -3.05 -24.40
CA GLU A 46 -10.27 -4.44 -24.89
C GLU A 46 -9.64 -4.63 -26.27
N HIS A 47 -9.83 -3.64 -27.16
CA HIS A 47 -9.28 -3.65 -28.52
C HIS A 47 -7.75 -3.66 -28.57
N LEU A 48 -7.06 -3.36 -27.48
CA LEU A 48 -5.60 -3.41 -27.35
C LEU A 48 -5.08 -4.82 -27.07
N ASN A 49 -5.94 -5.72 -26.59
CA ASN A 49 -5.59 -7.12 -26.37
C ASN A 49 -5.17 -7.76 -27.68
N PHE A 50 -4.18 -8.65 -27.60
CA PHE A 50 -3.68 -9.35 -28.78
C PHE A 50 -3.26 -10.77 -28.44
N GLU A 51 -3.15 -11.61 -29.47
CA GLU A 51 -2.60 -12.94 -29.31
C GLU A 51 -1.38 -13.13 -30.21
N ILE A 52 -0.48 -14.00 -29.79
CA ILE A 52 0.65 -14.46 -30.59
C ILE A 52 0.36 -15.89 -30.99
N ARG A 53 0.42 -16.13 -32.30
CA ARG A 53 0.20 -17.45 -32.90
C ARG A 53 1.48 -18.00 -33.48
N LYS A 54 1.40 -19.24 -33.96
CA LYS A 54 2.50 -19.99 -34.56
C LYS A 54 3.34 -19.13 -35.51
N GLY A 55 4.65 -19.20 -35.34
CA GLY A 55 5.61 -18.35 -36.04
C GLY A 55 5.80 -16.96 -35.41
N GLY A 56 5.33 -16.71 -34.18
CA GLY A 56 5.47 -15.43 -33.50
C GLY A 56 4.61 -14.32 -34.10
N VAL A 57 3.53 -14.64 -34.82
CA VAL A 57 2.67 -13.68 -35.51
C VAL A 57 1.70 -13.04 -34.54
N ILE A 58 1.75 -11.72 -34.42
CA ILE A 58 0.82 -10.91 -33.60
C ILE A 58 -0.49 -10.70 -34.37
N LEU A 59 -1.60 -11.06 -33.74
CA LEU A 59 -2.94 -10.91 -34.29
C LEU A 59 -3.90 -10.34 -33.22
N SER A 60 -5.03 -9.80 -33.67
CA SER A 60 -6.15 -9.53 -32.76
C SER A 60 -6.69 -10.85 -32.19
N VAL A 61 -7.17 -10.82 -30.93
CA VAL A 61 -7.71 -12.02 -30.27
C VAL A 61 -8.89 -12.58 -31.07
N ASP A 62 -8.76 -13.81 -31.52
CA ASP A 62 -9.84 -14.52 -32.23
C ASP A 62 -10.85 -15.09 -31.22
N LYS A 63 -11.92 -14.35 -31.03
CA LYS A 63 -13.01 -14.72 -30.13
C LYS A 63 -13.90 -15.86 -30.65
N ASN A 64 -13.87 -16.10 -31.95
CA ASN A 64 -14.77 -17.09 -32.57
C ASN A 64 -14.27 -18.51 -32.37
N HIS A 65 -12.99 -18.69 -32.15
CA HIS A 65 -12.34 -19.98 -31.99
C HIS A 65 -12.02 -20.25 -30.52
N SER A 66 -12.86 -21.01 -29.84
CA SER A 66 -12.72 -21.30 -28.42
C SER A 66 -11.43 -22.09 -28.12
N LEU A 67 -10.86 -21.93 -26.94
CA LEU A 67 -9.63 -22.63 -26.56
C LEU A 67 -9.79 -24.15 -26.53
N PRO A 68 -10.92 -24.74 -26.10
CA PRO A 68 -11.17 -26.18 -26.26
C PRO A 68 -11.11 -26.63 -27.71
N ASN A 69 -11.68 -25.86 -28.66
CA ASN A 69 -11.63 -26.22 -30.08
C ASN A 69 -10.20 -26.14 -30.62
N ARG A 70 -9.45 -25.08 -30.27
CA ARG A 70 -8.03 -24.96 -30.63
C ARG A 70 -7.20 -26.16 -30.14
N MET A 71 -7.44 -26.61 -28.91
CA MET A 71 -6.79 -27.81 -28.34
C MET A 71 -7.18 -29.07 -29.11
N ALA A 72 -8.47 -29.29 -29.34
CA ALA A 72 -8.97 -30.47 -30.05
C ALA A 72 -8.43 -30.58 -31.49
N GLU A 73 -8.43 -29.47 -32.22
CA GLU A 73 -7.87 -29.39 -33.58
C GLU A 73 -6.37 -29.65 -33.62
N ASN A 74 -5.63 -29.12 -32.66
CA ASN A 74 -4.20 -29.31 -32.53
C ASN A 74 -3.90 -30.81 -32.31
N LEU A 75 -4.59 -31.42 -31.35
CA LEU A 75 -4.45 -32.85 -31.05
C LEU A 75 -4.81 -33.70 -32.25
N ALA A 76 -5.92 -33.40 -32.94
CA ALA A 76 -6.36 -34.14 -34.13
C ALA A 76 -5.31 -34.06 -35.26
N LYS A 77 -4.76 -32.87 -35.54
CA LYS A 77 -3.69 -32.68 -36.56
C LYS A 77 -2.43 -33.50 -36.25
N ARG A 78 -2.15 -33.75 -34.97
CA ARG A 78 -0.96 -34.50 -34.51
C ARG A 78 -1.26 -35.96 -34.28
N GLY A 79 -2.51 -36.42 -34.44
CA GLY A 79 -2.92 -37.77 -34.15
C GLY A 79 -2.80 -38.16 -32.69
N ILE A 80 -2.93 -37.20 -31.78
CA ILE A 80 -2.80 -37.39 -30.33
C ILE A 80 -4.20 -37.45 -29.73
N LYS A 81 -4.46 -38.45 -28.92
CA LYS A 81 -5.73 -38.61 -28.22
C LYS A 81 -5.68 -37.83 -26.88
N ASP A 82 -6.73 -37.07 -26.60
CA ASP A 82 -6.91 -36.45 -25.26
C ASP A 82 -7.14 -37.60 -24.24
N PRO A 83 -6.30 -37.72 -23.20
CA PRO A 83 -6.47 -38.76 -22.18
C PRO A 83 -7.74 -38.56 -21.33
N ASN A 84 -8.38 -37.39 -21.37
CA ASN A 84 -9.64 -37.14 -20.69
C ASN A 84 -10.87 -37.35 -21.58
N GLU A 85 -10.68 -37.62 -22.88
CA GLU A 85 -11.79 -37.83 -23.82
C GLU A 85 -12.65 -39.02 -23.41
N GLY A 86 -13.95 -38.84 -23.31
CA GLY A 86 -14.90 -39.84 -22.91
C GLY A 86 -14.95 -40.18 -21.43
N LEU A 87 -14.19 -39.49 -20.61
CA LEU A 87 -14.30 -39.60 -19.14
C LEU A 87 -15.43 -38.72 -18.63
N GLU A 88 -16.26 -39.26 -17.75
CA GLU A 88 -17.30 -38.48 -17.05
C GLU A 88 -16.69 -37.35 -16.23
N GLU A 89 -15.58 -37.64 -15.55
CA GLU A 89 -14.77 -36.60 -14.85
C GLU A 89 -13.32 -36.64 -15.35
N PRO A 90 -12.75 -35.50 -15.80
CA PRO A 90 -11.36 -35.40 -16.19
C PRO A 90 -10.42 -35.80 -15.04
N ARG A 91 -9.46 -36.66 -15.32
CA ARG A 91 -8.48 -37.15 -14.32
C ARG A 91 -7.06 -36.68 -14.59
N PHE A 92 -6.71 -36.51 -15.86
CA PHE A 92 -5.35 -36.21 -16.29
C PHE A 92 -5.12 -34.71 -16.41
N ARG A 93 -3.93 -34.26 -16.09
CA ARG A 93 -3.49 -32.86 -16.22
C ARG A 93 -3.08 -32.62 -17.68
N THR A 94 -4.00 -32.08 -18.46
CA THR A 94 -3.82 -31.90 -19.91
C THR A 94 -3.49 -30.47 -20.32
N VAL A 95 -3.59 -29.52 -19.38
CA VAL A 95 -3.30 -28.12 -19.65
C VAL A 95 -2.44 -27.53 -18.53
N VAL A 96 -1.46 -26.73 -18.92
CA VAL A 96 -0.66 -25.89 -18.04
C VAL A 96 -0.93 -24.44 -18.41
N ASN A 97 -1.50 -23.70 -17.48
CA ASN A 97 -1.73 -22.27 -17.64
C ASN A 97 -0.58 -21.51 -16.96
N ILE A 98 0.08 -20.65 -17.69
CA ILE A 98 1.18 -19.83 -17.20
C ILE A 98 0.81 -18.36 -17.38
N ILE A 99 0.89 -17.59 -16.31
CA ILE A 99 0.74 -16.13 -16.35
C ILE A 99 2.14 -15.52 -16.28
N PHE A 100 2.46 -14.64 -17.23
CA PHE A 100 3.67 -13.86 -17.22
C PHE A 100 3.32 -12.38 -17.06
N GLY A 101 4.08 -11.69 -16.22
CA GLY A 101 3.89 -10.26 -15.96
C GLY A 101 5.07 -9.69 -15.17
N GLY A 102 4.82 -8.57 -14.53
CA GLY A 102 5.83 -7.90 -13.71
C GLY A 102 5.25 -6.81 -12.84
N SER A 103 6.14 -6.02 -12.24
CA SER A 103 5.78 -4.83 -11.47
C SER A 103 4.89 -3.91 -12.29
N THR A 104 3.80 -3.46 -11.70
CA THR A 104 2.70 -2.75 -12.39
C THR A 104 3.18 -1.54 -13.20
N GLU A 105 4.05 -0.71 -12.61
CA GLU A 105 4.57 0.49 -13.28
C GLU A 105 5.34 0.11 -14.55
N ARG A 106 6.22 -0.88 -14.47
CA ARG A 106 7.03 -1.29 -15.63
C ARG A 106 6.18 -1.92 -16.73
N MET A 107 5.21 -2.75 -16.35
CA MET A 107 4.28 -3.36 -17.29
C MET A 107 3.43 -2.32 -18.01
N ARG A 108 2.96 -1.31 -17.28
CA ARG A 108 2.19 -0.19 -17.85
C ARG A 108 3.05 0.69 -18.76
N GLU A 109 4.28 0.97 -18.36
CA GLU A 109 5.24 1.73 -19.18
C GLU A 109 5.48 1.03 -20.53
N MET A 110 5.75 -0.28 -20.52
CA MET A 110 5.92 -1.06 -21.75
C MET A 110 4.65 -1.12 -22.60
N ALA A 111 3.48 -1.21 -21.94
CA ALA A 111 2.21 -1.35 -22.65
C ALA A 111 1.70 -0.05 -23.25
N PHE A 112 1.89 1.07 -22.56
CA PHE A 112 1.23 2.34 -22.85
C PHE A 112 2.17 3.54 -22.92
N GLY A 113 3.44 3.42 -22.52
CA GLY A 113 4.39 4.53 -22.45
C GLY A 113 3.91 5.61 -21.49
N ASN A 114 4.04 6.87 -21.91
CA ASN A 114 3.65 8.04 -21.12
C ASN A 114 2.20 8.51 -21.42
N GLN A 115 1.34 7.64 -21.96
CA GLN A 115 -0.07 7.99 -22.21
C GLN A 115 -0.82 8.10 -20.89
N GLU A 116 -1.60 9.16 -20.73
CA GLU A 116 -2.47 9.33 -19.57
C GLU A 116 -3.64 8.35 -19.63
N ILE A 117 -3.72 7.45 -18.65
CA ILE A 117 -4.76 6.44 -18.53
C ILE A 117 -5.46 6.62 -17.19
N ASP A 118 -6.75 6.79 -17.23
CA ASP A 118 -7.58 6.70 -16.04
C ASP A 118 -7.90 5.22 -15.75
N PHE A 119 -7.14 4.61 -14.83
CA PHE A 119 -7.34 3.23 -14.43
C PHE A 119 -8.59 2.99 -13.56
N ASP A 120 -9.24 4.04 -13.12
CA ASP A 120 -10.51 3.97 -12.40
C ASP A 120 -11.71 4.13 -13.35
N SER A 121 -11.49 4.76 -14.50
CA SER A 121 -12.48 4.80 -15.59
C SER A 121 -12.51 3.44 -16.30
N LYS A 122 -13.69 2.83 -16.35
CA LYS A 122 -13.90 1.51 -16.96
C LYS A 122 -14.29 1.58 -18.42
N ASN A 123 -14.42 2.80 -18.98
CA ASN A 123 -14.88 3.03 -20.35
C ASN A 123 -14.42 4.37 -20.94
N GLY A 124 -13.37 5.00 -20.42
CA GLY A 124 -12.89 6.33 -20.85
C GLY A 124 -11.61 6.31 -21.69
N ASN A 125 -10.96 5.16 -21.87
CA ASN A 125 -9.60 5.02 -22.38
C ASN A 125 -9.52 4.53 -23.84
N SER A 126 -10.55 4.71 -24.65
CA SER A 126 -10.58 4.23 -26.04
C SER A 126 -9.55 4.91 -26.96
N HIS A 127 -9.00 6.05 -26.54
CA HIS A 127 -7.95 6.79 -27.24
C HIS A 127 -6.55 6.21 -27.09
N ILE A 128 -6.35 5.32 -26.11
CA ILE A 128 -5.06 4.72 -25.79
C ILE A 128 -4.60 3.79 -26.90
N LYS A 129 -3.30 3.80 -27.15
CA LYS A 129 -2.64 2.93 -28.13
C LYS A 129 -1.63 2.02 -27.46
N ARG A 130 -1.56 0.79 -27.96
CA ARG A 130 -0.56 -0.17 -27.55
C ARG A 130 0.83 0.24 -28.06
N MET A 131 1.82 0.17 -27.19
CA MET A 131 3.22 0.47 -27.54
C MET A 131 3.94 -0.76 -28.11
N PRO A 132 4.96 -0.57 -29.00
CA PRO A 132 5.74 -1.68 -29.53
C PRO A 132 6.49 -2.49 -28.47
N ASP A 133 6.85 -1.88 -27.35
CA ASP A 133 7.62 -2.54 -26.30
C ASP A 133 6.89 -3.73 -25.70
N ILE A 134 5.58 -3.62 -25.45
CA ILE A 134 4.80 -4.75 -24.92
C ILE A 134 4.66 -5.87 -25.94
N GLU A 135 4.59 -5.54 -27.24
CA GLU A 135 4.54 -6.53 -28.31
C GLU A 135 5.87 -7.30 -28.41
N ASN A 136 6.99 -6.58 -28.35
CA ASN A 136 8.32 -7.16 -28.44
C ASN A 136 8.63 -7.99 -27.17
N TRP A 137 8.26 -7.49 -26.00
CA TRP A 137 8.37 -8.27 -24.75
C TRP A 137 7.54 -9.57 -24.84
N ALA A 138 6.32 -9.48 -25.31
CA ALA A 138 5.45 -10.66 -25.45
C ALA A 138 6.02 -11.67 -26.45
N LYS A 139 6.65 -11.21 -27.53
CA LYS A 139 7.39 -12.07 -28.47
C LYS A 139 8.55 -12.81 -27.84
N ASP A 140 9.38 -12.11 -27.06
CA ASP A 140 10.49 -12.75 -26.37
C ASP A 140 10.01 -13.83 -25.39
N ILE A 141 8.89 -13.57 -24.68
CA ILE A 141 8.28 -14.58 -23.79
C ILE A 141 7.68 -15.74 -24.60
N TYR A 142 7.07 -15.46 -25.76
CA TYR A 142 6.57 -16.50 -26.66
C TYR A 142 7.68 -17.40 -27.17
N ASP A 143 8.80 -16.82 -27.60
CA ASP A 143 9.98 -17.56 -28.08
C ASP A 143 10.57 -18.41 -26.93
N PHE A 144 10.69 -17.85 -25.74
CA PHE A 144 11.12 -18.58 -24.53
C PHE A 144 10.24 -19.80 -24.24
N VAL A 145 8.92 -19.65 -24.32
CA VAL A 145 7.97 -20.76 -24.10
C VAL A 145 8.06 -21.79 -25.24
N SER A 146 8.15 -21.33 -26.48
CA SER A 146 8.24 -22.16 -27.68
C SER A 146 9.51 -23.02 -27.71
N GLU A 147 10.65 -22.44 -27.36
CA GLU A 147 11.92 -23.16 -27.26
C GLU A 147 11.91 -24.21 -26.15
N LYS A 148 11.28 -23.90 -25.02
CA LYS A 148 11.31 -24.74 -23.83
C LYS A 148 10.31 -25.90 -23.90
N TYR A 149 9.13 -25.67 -24.47
CA TYR A 149 8.02 -26.63 -24.42
C TYR A 149 7.54 -27.12 -25.80
N GLY A 150 8.02 -26.51 -26.86
CA GLY A 150 7.57 -26.75 -28.22
C GLY A 150 6.40 -25.82 -28.60
N GLU A 151 6.57 -25.08 -29.68
CA GLU A 151 5.57 -24.14 -30.17
C GLU A 151 4.22 -24.84 -30.46
N GLU A 152 4.27 -26.07 -30.97
CA GLU A 152 3.09 -26.90 -31.27
C GLU A 152 2.27 -27.28 -30.03
N ASN A 153 2.80 -27.13 -28.82
CA ASN A 153 2.10 -27.37 -27.58
C ASN A 153 1.32 -26.16 -27.06
N ILE A 154 1.53 -24.97 -27.63
CA ILE A 154 0.84 -23.75 -27.22
C ILE A 154 -0.58 -23.74 -27.81
N ILE A 155 -1.59 -23.68 -26.93
CA ILE A 155 -3.02 -23.58 -27.29
C ILE A 155 -3.39 -22.13 -27.51
N SER A 156 -2.96 -21.27 -26.60
CA SER A 156 -3.20 -19.83 -26.62
C SER A 156 -2.03 -19.09 -25.99
N PHE A 157 -1.77 -17.90 -26.51
CA PHE A 157 -0.82 -16.96 -25.93
C PHE A 157 -1.42 -15.56 -26.12
N ILE A 158 -2.11 -15.08 -25.08
CA ILE A 158 -2.95 -13.89 -25.12
C ILE A 158 -2.40 -12.85 -24.19
N VAL A 159 -2.25 -11.63 -24.66
CA VAL A 159 -1.79 -10.49 -23.86
C VAL A 159 -2.99 -9.61 -23.55
N HIS A 160 -3.27 -9.46 -22.27
CA HIS A 160 -4.35 -8.62 -21.76
C HIS A 160 -3.83 -7.24 -21.38
N LEU A 161 -4.37 -6.23 -22.03
CA LEU A 161 -4.09 -4.81 -21.81
C LEU A 161 -5.31 -4.05 -21.27
N ASP A 162 -6.43 -4.72 -21.18
CA ASP A 162 -7.70 -4.22 -20.66
C ASP A 162 -7.86 -4.39 -19.15
N GLU A 163 -6.86 -4.92 -18.48
CA GLU A 163 -6.81 -5.03 -17.03
C GLU A 163 -5.90 -3.98 -16.38
N LYS A 164 -5.97 -3.84 -15.06
CA LYS A 164 -5.13 -2.87 -14.32
C LYS A 164 -3.64 -3.12 -14.47
N ASN A 165 -3.24 -4.39 -14.58
CA ASN A 165 -1.85 -4.78 -14.80
C ASN A 165 -1.73 -5.58 -16.09
N PRO A 166 -1.02 -5.10 -17.12
CA PRO A 166 -0.76 -5.85 -18.35
C PRO A 166 -0.05 -7.17 -18.07
N HIS A 167 -0.52 -8.26 -18.67
CA HIS A 167 0.05 -9.60 -18.48
C HIS A 167 -0.30 -10.54 -19.62
N ILE A 168 0.39 -11.68 -19.67
CA ILE A 168 0.20 -12.74 -20.66
C ILE A 168 -0.49 -13.91 -19.98
N HIS A 169 -1.51 -14.46 -20.65
CA HIS A 169 -2.03 -15.81 -20.40
C HIS A 169 -1.50 -16.76 -21.47
N CYS A 170 -0.73 -17.75 -21.05
CA CYS A 170 -0.24 -18.80 -21.92
C CYS A 170 -0.83 -20.14 -21.48
N ALA A 171 -1.61 -20.76 -22.33
CA ALA A 171 -2.11 -22.12 -22.11
C ALA A 171 -1.39 -23.08 -23.05
N LEU A 172 -0.80 -24.13 -22.48
CA LEU A 172 -0.08 -25.14 -23.26
C LEU A 172 -0.40 -26.55 -22.81
N MET A 173 -0.24 -27.49 -23.73
CA MET A 173 -0.37 -28.91 -23.48
C MET A 173 0.98 -29.49 -23.02
N PRO A 174 1.06 -30.23 -21.91
CA PRO A 174 2.29 -30.84 -21.47
C PRO A 174 2.56 -32.14 -22.28
N ILE A 175 2.80 -31.99 -23.59
CA ILE A 175 3.08 -33.10 -24.51
C ILE A 175 4.58 -33.19 -24.77
N ASP A 176 5.15 -34.35 -24.56
CA ASP A 176 6.58 -34.58 -24.75
C ASP A 176 6.95 -34.84 -26.23
N LYS A 177 8.23 -35.00 -26.49
CA LYS A 177 8.78 -35.27 -27.84
C LYS A 177 8.29 -36.61 -28.45
N GLU A 178 7.70 -37.49 -27.64
CA GLU A 178 7.13 -38.73 -28.05
C GLU A 178 5.62 -38.64 -28.32
N ASN A 179 5.08 -37.41 -28.37
CA ASN A 179 3.66 -37.11 -28.53
C ASN A 179 2.78 -37.69 -27.41
N LYS A 180 3.29 -37.77 -26.18
CA LYS A 180 2.54 -38.22 -25.02
C LYS A 180 2.33 -37.13 -24.00
N PHE A 181 1.12 -37.03 -23.44
CA PHE A 181 0.86 -36.19 -22.32
C PHE A 181 1.70 -36.60 -21.10
N SER A 182 2.59 -35.73 -20.64
CA SER A 182 3.51 -36.01 -19.53
C SER A 182 3.85 -34.76 -18.72
N PHE A 183 2.87 -34.29 -17.93
CA PHE A 183 3.11 -33.19 -17.01
C PHE A 183 4.30 -33.47 -16.07
N LYS A 184 4.40 -34.71 -15.57
CA LYS A 184 5.47 -35.09 -14.65
C LYS A 184 6.85 -34.93 -15.30
N LYS A 185 7.01 -35.35 -16.54
CA LYS A 185 8.30 -35.34 -17.27
C LYS A 185 8.73 -33.88 -17.60
N LEU A 186 7.77 -33.02 -17.97
CA LEU A 186 8.06 -31.66 -18.46
C LEU A 186 8.15 -30.61 -17.34
N PHE A 187 7.39 -30.76 -16.27
CA PHE A 187 7.26 -29.76 -15.26
C PHE A 187 7.59 -30.23 -13.84
N HIS A 188 7.26 -31.43 -13.47
CA HIS A 188 7.30 -31.85 -12.06
C HIS A 188 8.61 -32.57 -11.67
N GLY A 189 9.22 -33.32 -12.61
CA GLY A 189 10.35 -34.21 -12.29
C GLY A 189 9.93 -35.38 -11.42
N GLU A 190 10.91 -36.08 -10.83
CA GLU A 190 10.66 -37.32 -10.10
C GLU A 190 10.08 -37.12 -8.69
N ASN A 191 10.39 -35.99 -8.05
CA ASN A 191 10.00 -35.69 -6.68
C ASN A 191 9.83 -34.18 -6.42
N LYS A 192 9.38 -33.83 -5.23
CA LYS A 192 9.14 -32.42 -4.83
C LYS A 192 10.40 -31.53 -4.90
N LEU A 193 11.58 -32.08 -4.63
CA LEU A 193 12.83 -31.31 -4.71
C LEU A 193 13.19 -31.04 -6.18
N ALA A 194 13.04 -32.01 -7.05
CA ALA A 194 13.23 -31.84 -8.49
C ALA A 194 12.27 -30.81 -9.05
N TYR A 195 11.01 -30.80 -8.65
CA TYR A 195 10.03 -29.80 -9.01
C TYR A 195 10.43 -28.40 -8.53
N LYS A 196 10.84 -28.27 -7.28
CA LYS A 196 11.31 -26.99 -6.72
C LYS A 196 12.51 -26.46 -7.49
N ASN A 197 13.51 -27.29 -7.73
CA ASN A 197 14.72 -26.89 -8.47
C ASN A 197 14.38 -26.50 -9.91
N TYR A 198 13.47 -27.22 -10.55
CA TYR A 198 12.98 -26.88 -11.88
C TYR A 198 12.32 -25.49 -11.91
N LEU A 199 11.44 -25.20 -10.96
CA LEU A 199 10.80 -23.88 -10.88
C LEU A 199 11.82 -22.76 -10.63
N PHE A 200 12.83 -22.98 -9.78
CA PHE A 200 13.89 -22.01 -9.58
C PHE A 200 14.66 -21.74 -10.89
N ALA A 201 15.09 -22.79 -11.57
CA ALA A 201 15.80 -22.67 -12.85
C ALA A 201 14.92 -21.97 -13.91
N LEU A 202 13.63 -22.27 -13.95
CA LEU A 202 12.68 -21.63 -14.86
C LEU A 202 12.56 -20.13 -14.61
N HIS A 203 12.51 -19.71 -13.34
CA HIS A 203 12.52 -18.28 -12.98
C HIS A 203 13.85 -17.60 -13.31
N ASP A 204 14.98 -18.29 -13.17
CA ASP A 204 16.30 -17.79 -13.55
C ASP A 204 16.43 -17.63 -15.07
N ASP A 205 15.94 -18.59 -15.84
CA ASP A 205 15.95 -18.52 -17.30
C ASP A 205 15.02 -17.38 -17.80
N LEU A 206 13.86 -17.24 -17.21
CA LEU A 206 12.94 -16.12 -17.51
C LEU A 206 13.58 -14.77 -17.17
N ALA A 207 14.35 -14.69 -16.08
CA ALA A 207 15.03 -13.45 -15.71
C ALA A 207 16.06 -12.98 -16.77
N LYS A 208 16.74 -13.93 -17.42
CA LYS A 208 17.66 -13.61 -18.54
C LYS A 208 16.92 -13.00 -19.72
N VAL A 209 15.72 -13.51 -20.04
CA VAL A 209 14.86 -12.94 -21.10
C VAL A 209 14.38 -11.55 -20.72
N ASN A 210 14.03 -11.38 -19.46
CA ASN A 210 13.45 -10.15 -18.93
C ASN A 210 14.47 -9.04 -18.62
N GLU A 211 15.78 -9.33 -18.58
CA GLU A 211 16.83 -8.39 -18.23
C GLU A 211 16.79 -7.13 -19.10
N LYS A 212 16.69 -7.30 -20.43
CA LYS A 212 16.60 -6.18 -21.38
C LYS A 212 15.34 -5.35 -21.23
N TRP A 213 14.30 -5.90 -20.59
CA TRP A 213 13.04 -5.24 -20.31
C TRP A 213 13.00 -4.57 -18.93
N GLY A 214 14.13 -4.59 -18.20
CA GLY A 214 14.24 -4.00 -16.88
C GLY A 214 13.44 -4.72 -15.79
N LEU A 215 13.07 -5.98 -16.04
CA LEU A 215 12.38 -6.84 -15.07
C LEU A 215 13.40 -7.84 -14.50
N SER A 216 13.62 -7.77 -13.22
CA SER A 216 14.54 -8.68 -12.51
C SER A 216 13.79 -9.81 -11.82
N ARG A 217 14.50 -10.89 -11.51
CA ARG A 217 13.98 -11.99 -10.72
C ARG A 217 13.46 -11.49 -9.37
N GLY A 218 12.29 -11.99 -8.93
CA GLY A 218 11.79 -11.79 -7.59
C GLY A 218 12.69 -12.42 -6.53
N THR A 219 12.61 -11.92 -5.30
CA THR A 219 13.33 -12.50 -4.17
C THR A 219 12.76 -13.89 -3.84
N ALA A 220 13.60 -14.85 -3.55
CA ALA A 220 13.17 -16.22 -3.26
C ALA A 220 12.28 -16.27 -1.99
N ILE A 221 11.26 -17.11 -2.01
CA ILE A 221 10.35 -17.32 -0.85
C ILE A 221 11.14 -17.69 0.42
N ALA A 222 12.26 -18.41 0.26
CA ALA A 222 13.12 -18.76 1.39
C ALA A 222 13.75 -17.54 2.09
N GLU A 223 13.94 -16.45 1.37
CA GLU A 223 14.51 -15.20 1.89
C GLU A 223 13.43 -14.26 2.43
N THR A 224 12.28 -14.22 1.77
CA THR A 224 11.17 -13.32 2.16
C THR A 224 10.21 -13.91 3.17
N GLY A 225 10.21 -15.25 3.33
CA GLY A 225 9.19 -15.96 4.11
C GLY A 225 7.78 -15.87 3.51
N ALA A 226 7.63 -15.26 2.35
CA ALA A 226 6.34 -15.07 1.70
C ALA A 226 5.69 -16.42 1.38
N ARG A 227 4.44 -16.62 1.81
CA ARG A 227 3.66 -17.82 1.46
C ARG A 227 2.83 -17.53 0.22
N HIS A 228 2.70 -18.52 -0.66
CA HIS A 228 1.71 -18.45 -1.73
C HIS A 228 0.32 -18.34 -1.07
N ARG A 229 -0.37 -17.26 -1.35
CA ARG A 229 -1.73 -17.00 -0.89
C ARG A 229 -2.65 -16.97 -2.10
N SER A 230 -3.88 -17.43 -1.93
CA SER A 230 -4.92 -17.14 -2.93
C SER A 230 -5.11 -15.63 -3.03
N THR A 231 -5.65 -15.14 -4.13
CA THR A 231 -5.96 -13.71 -4.28
C THR A 231 -6.86 -13.21 -3.15
N GLU A 232 -7.78 -14.05 -2.69
CA GLU A 232 -8.70 -13.76 -1.59
C GLU A 232 -7.99 -13.73 -0.23
N ASP A 233 -7.11 -14.69 0.05
CA ASP A 233 -6.30 -14.70 1.26
C ASP A 233 -5.32 -13.54 1.30
N TYR A 234 -4.77 -13.16 0.14
CA TYR A 234 -3.89 -12.00 0.03
C TYR A 234 -4.64 -10.71 0.30
N ARG A 235 -5.86 -10.54 -0.25
CA ARG A 235 -6.71 -9.38 0.02
C ARG A 235 -7.08 -9.27 1.50
N ARG A 236 -7.44 -10.39 2.13
CA ARG A 236 -7.77 -10.44 3.56
C ARG A 236 -6.58 -10.05 4.43
N TRP A 237 -5.44 -10.67 4.19
CA TRP A 237 -4.21 -10.34 4.91
C TRP A 237 -3.81 -8.87 4.76
N LEU A 238 -3.95 -8.33 3.56
CA LEU A 238 -3.59 -6.95 3.30
C LEU A 238 -4.57 -5.97 3.99
N ALA A 239 -5.86 -6.31 4.08
CA ALA A 239 -6.82 -5.55 4.85
C ALA A 239 -6.47 -5.55 6.36
N GLU A 240 -6.07 -6.70 6.91
CA GLU A 240 -5.62 -6.82 8.29
C GLU A 240 -4.34 -6.00 8.55
N GLU A 241 -3.40 -6.01 7.61
CA GLU A 241 -2.16 -5.23 7.71
C GLU A 241 -2.43 -3.72 7.61
N CYS A 242 -3.33 -3.29 6.73
CA CYS A 242 -3.78 -1.89 6.65
C CYS A 242 -4.41 -1.43 7.97
N MET A 243 -5.32 -2.21 8.56
CA MET A 243 -5.90 -1.88 9.87
C MET A 243 -4.82 -1.76 10.96
N THR A 244 -3.85 -2.67 10.97
CA THR A 244 -2.75 -2.63 11.95
C THR A 244 -1.88 -1.37 11.78
N LEU A 245 -1.64 -0.94 10.55
CA LEU A 245 -0.90 0.27 10.23
C LEU A 245 -1.70 1.54 10.60
N GLU A 246 -3.00 1.55 10.37
CA GLU A 246 -3.91 2.62 10.79
C GLU A 246 -3.93 2.78 12.32
N ASP A 247 -4.01 1.67 13.07
CA ASP A 247 -3.94 1.69 14.54
C ASP A 247 -2.59 2.22 15.04
N ARG A 248 -1.48 1.79 14.43
CA ARG A 248 -0.14 2.30 14.77
C ARG A 248 0.01 3.78 14.47
N LYS A 249 -0.54 4.24 13.33
CA LYS A 249 -0.57 5.64 12.96
C LYS A 249 -1.35 6.46 13.98
N ALA A 250 -2.58 6.06 14.32
CA ALA A 250 -3.41 6.73 15.31
C ALA A 250 -2.73 6.83 16.69
N ASN A 251 -2.05 5.76 17.13
CA ASN A 251 -1.31 5.75 18.37
C ASN A 251 -0.09 6.71 18.33
N ALA A 252 0.64 6.75 17.21
CA ALA A 252 1.76 7.67 17.03
C ALA A 252 1.30 9.14 16.99
N GLU A 253 0.19 9.44 16.32
CA GLU A 253 -0.41 10.77 16.27
C GLU A 253 -0.83 11.24 17.67
N LYS A 254 -1.45 10.36 18.45
CA LYS A 254 -1.82 10.65 19.85
C LYS A 254 -0.58 10.94 20.70
N ALA A 255 0.44 10.09 20.62
CA ALA A 255 1.70 10.29 21.37
C ALA A 255 2.37 11.62 20.98
N LEU A 256 2.40 11.97 19.69
CA LEU A 256 2.93 13.25 19.21
C LEU A 256 2.12 14.43 19.74
N HIS A 257 0.79 14.31 19.76
CA HIS A 257 -0.07 15.35 20.33
C HIS A 257 0.23 15.57 21.81
N ASP A 258 0.32 14.48 22.60
CA ASP A 258 0.58 14.54 24.04
C ASP A 258 1.94 15.20 24.31
N VAL A 259 3.00 14.80 23.61
CA VAL A 259 4.33 15.40 23.71
C VAL A 259 4.32 16.90 23.32
N ARG A 260 3.58 17.29 22.27
CA ARG A 260 3.45 18.71 21.90
C ARG A 260 2.77 19.54 22.98
N VAL A 261 1.74 19.00 23.65
CA VAL A 261 1.05 19.66 24.75
C VAL A 261 2.00 19.83 25.95
N GLU A 262 2.72 18.80 26.32
CA GLU A 262 3.71 18.84 27.43
C GLU A 262 4.84 19.83 27.13
N LEU A 263 5.33 19.84 25.90
CA LEU A 263 6.35 20.79 25.44
C LEU A 263 5.87 22.23 25.59
N ALA A 264 4.65 22.54 25.13
CA ALA A 264 4.08 23.90 25.27
C ALA A 264 3.92 24.33 26.73
N ILE A 265 3.53 23.40 27.61
CA ILE A 265 3.42 23.66 29.06
C ILE A 265 4.83 23.91 29.66
N ALA A 266 5.81 23.10 29.31
CA ALA A 266 7.19 23.23 29.78
C ALA A 266 7.82 24.55 29.31
N GLU A 267 7.64 24.94 28.03
CA GLU A 267 8.10 26.23 27.49
C GLU A 267 7.48 27.44 28.22
N LYS A 268 6.18 27.37 28.52
CA LYS A 268 5.50 28.40 29.29
C LYS A 268 6.06 28.51 30.71
N LYS A 269 6.32 27.38 31.41
CA LYS A 269 6.94 27.36 32.73
C LYS A 269 8.37 27.90 32.69
N HIS A 270 9.17 27.50 31.72
CA HIS A 270 10.53 27.97 31.50
C HIS A 270 10.55 29.53 31.37
N LYS A 271 9.71 30.06 30.47
CA LYS A 271 9.59 31.53 30.29
C LYS A 271 9.18 32.24 31.58
N SER A 272 8.24 31.67 32.35
CA SER A 272 7.82 32.22 33.64
C SER A 272 8.96 32.24 34.65
N PHE A 273 9.68 31.13 34.80
CA PHE A 273 10.82 31.04 35.73
C PHE A 273 11.94 32.00 35.33
N THR A 274 12.28 32.11 34.05
CA THR A 274 13.27 33.08 33.56
C THR A 274 12.91 34.52 33.95
N THR A 275 11.62 34.89 33.77
CA THR A 275 11.16 36.22 34.18
C THR A 275 11.26 36.43 35.69
N MET A 276 10.88 35.42 36.49
CA MET A 276 10.97 35.52 37.95
C MET A 276 12.43 35.63 38.43
N ILE A 277 13.35 34.90 37.83
CA ILE A 277 14.80 34.95 38.13
C ILE A 277 15.33 36.36 37.86
N VAL A 278 15.03 36.97 36.71
CA VAL A 278 15.47 38.33 36.38
C VAL A 278 14.94 39.35 37.41
N ASN A 279 13.69 39.18 37.84
CA ASN A 279 13.12 40.07 38.86
C ASN A 279 13.79 39.91 40.23
N LEU A 280 14.02 38.68 40.67
CA LEU A 280 14.71 38.35 41.94
C LEU A 280 16.19 38.82 41.94
N GLN A 281 16.86 38.70 40.79
CA GLN A 281 18.21 39.23 40.61
C GLN A 281 18.25 40.75 40.81
N LYS A 282 17.32 41.46 40.17
CA LYS A 282 17.18 42.93 40.30
C LYS A 282 16.90 43.32 41.76
N GLU A 283 16.01 42.57 42.43
CA GLU A 283 15.67 42.81 43.84
C GLU A 283 16.89 42.59 44.73
N SER A 284 17.66 41.50 44.53
CA SER A 284 18.91 41.25 45.25
C SER A 284 19.96 42.32 45.06
N GLU A 285 20.15 42.80 43.81
CA GLU A 285 21.04 43.93 43.48
C GLU A 285 20.64 45.23 44.18
N GLU A 286 19.35 45.53 44.22
CA GLU A 286 18.85 46.71 44.88
C GLU A 286 19.03 46.63 46.41
N LEU A 287 18.78 45.48 47.00
CA LEU A 287 19.07 45.26 48.44
C LEU A 287 20.55 45.42 48.75
N GLU A 288 21.44 44.89 47.88
CA GLU A 288 22.90 45.07 48.05
C GLU A 288 23.32 46.53 48.00
N LYS A 289 22.78 47.31 47.03
CA LYS A 289 23.01 48.78 46.93
C LYS A 289 22.58 49.52 48.21
N GLN A 290 21.51 49.07 48.86
CA GLN A 290 21.05 49.65 50.10
C GLN A 290 21.93 49.25 51.31
N LEU A 291 22.45 48.03 51.32
CA LEU A 291 23.28 47.48 52.38
C LEU A 291 24.71 48.10 52.42
N ILE A 292 25.31 48.37 51.22
CA ILE A 292 26.68 48.92 51.12
C ILE A 292 26.86 50.17 51.93
N PRO A 293 26.06 51.26 51.77
CA PRO A 293 26.24 52.49 52.51
C PRO A 293 25.95 52.33 54.02
N LEU A 294 25.01 51.48 54.38
CA LEU A 294 24.70 51.22 55.77
C LEU A 294 25.84 50.48 56.50
N ARG A 295 26.52 49.51 55.84
CA ARG A 295 27.68 48.83 56.32
C ARG A 295 28.89 49.78 56.44
N GLU A 296 29.06 50.73 55.54
CA GLU A 296 30.08 51.78 55.60
C GLU A 296 29.83 52.70 56.79
N MET A 297 28.60 53.15 57.01
CA MET A 297 28.21 53.96 58.17
C MET A 297 28.47 53.23 59.48
N GLN A 298 28.16 51.93 59.53
CA GLN A 298 28.42 51.08 60.71
C GLN A 298 29.91 50.98 61.02
N ARG A 299 30.79 50.86 60.02
CA ARG A 299 32.24 50.82 60.19
C ARG A 299 32.85 52.13 60.65
N ASN A 300 32.29 53.26 60.18
CA ASN A 300 32.84 54.56 60.46
C ASN A 300 32.27 55.24 61.73
N SER A 301 31.23 54.68 62.35
CA SER A 301 30.63 55.18 63.57
C SER A 301 30.98 54.37 64.80
N GLN A 302 31.59 54.95 65.81
CA GLN A 302 31.83 54.32 67.10
C GLN A 302 30.58 54.15 68.00
N VAL A 303 29.46 54.77 67.55
CA VAL A 303 28.16 54.64 68.23
C VAL A 303 27.17 53.98 67.26
N ILE A 304 27.01 52.66 67.43
CA ILE A 304 26.00 51.92 66.67
C ILE A 304 24.64 52.29 67.26
N SER A 305 23.80 53.05 66.51
CA SER A 305 22.38 53.18 66.84
C SER A 305 21.72 51.78 66.70
N ILE A 306 20.99 51.35 67.75
CA ILE A 306 20.24 50.10 67.79
C ILE A 306 19.32 49.99 66.57
N GLU A 307 18.77 51.09 66.10
CA GLU A 307 17.92 51.18 64.91
C GLU A 307 18.67 50.86 63.61
N LEU A 308 19.92 51.29 63.45
CA LEU A 308 20.74 50.98 62.29
C LEU A 308 21.09 49.48 62.22
N ALA A 309 21.48 48.91 63.38
CA ALA A 309 21.75 47.46 63.47
C ALA A 309 20.51 46.62 63.14
N GLN A 310 19.34 47.02 63.63
CA GLN A 310 18.08 46.36 63.33
C GLN A 310 17.68 46.50 61.82
N LYS A 311 17.97 47.63 61.21
CA LYS A 311 17.70 47.87 59.79
C LYS A 311 18.62 47.00 58.90
N ILE A 312 19.89 46.92 59.23
CA ILE A 312 20.85 46.07 58.55
C ILE A 312 20.40 44.59 58.65
N GLN A 313 20.08 44.12 59.86
CA GLN A 313 19.63 42.74 60.09
C GLN A 313 18.35 42.41 59.30
N ARG A 314 17.37 43.32 59.18
CA ARG A 314 16.16 43.12 58.38
C ARG A 314 16.47 43.02 56.89
N LEU A 315 17.32 43.89 56.36
CA LEU A 315 17.72 43.88 54.98
C LEU A 315 18.54 42.64 54.62
N GLU A 316 19.42 42.16 55.53
CA GLU A 316 20.16 40.92 55.34
C GLU A 316 19.24 39.71 55.35
N HIS A 317 18.20 39.69 56.20
CA HIS A 317 17.20 38.63 56.20
C HIS A 317 16.37 38.68 54.88
N GLN A 318 15.96 39.84 54.42
CA GLN A 318 15.25 40.00 53.18
C GLN A 318 16.09 39.54 51.99
N LYS A 319 17.38 39.88 51.96
CA LYS A 319 18.30 39.46 50.90
C LYS A 319 18.47 37.93 50.93
N ALA A 320 18.67 37.32 52.11
CA ALA A 320 18.75 35.86 52.22
C ALA A 320 17.48 35.14 51.75
N ASP A 321 16.28 35.71 52.03
CA ASP A 321 15.02 35.14 51.59
C ASP A 321 14.88 35.27 50.04
N VAL A 322 15.29 36.40 49.44
CA VAL A 322 15.32 36.56 47.99
C VAL A 322 16.33 35.62 47.33
N GLU A 323 17.52 35.45 47.90
CA GLU A 323 18.54 34.54 47.39
C GLU A 323 18.07 33.11 47.46
N SER A 324 17.42 32.67 48.54
CA SER A 324 16.82 31.31 48.66
C SER A 324 15.74 31.10 47.62
N LYS A 325 14.88 32.07 47.39
CA LYS A 325 13.84 32.00 46.30
C LYS A 325 14.48 31.93 44.92
N LEU A 326 15.59 32.65 44.70
CA LEU A 326 16.34 32.61 43.46
C LEU A 326 16.92 31.21 43.22
N GLU A 327 17.56 30.61 44.24
CA GLU A 327 18.10 29.25 44.14
C GLU A 327 17.00 28.22 43.83
N ASP A 328 15.85 28.29 44.52
CA ASP A 328 14.69 27.41 44.23
C ASP A 328 14.21 27.54 42.76
N LYS A 329 14.15 28.79 42.23
CA LYS A 329 13.73 29.02 40.86
C LYS A 329 14.78 28.60 39.85
N LEU A 330 16.08 28.74 40.17
CA LEU A 330 17.15 28.25 39.31
C LEU A 330 17.16 26.70 39.24
N ALA A 331 16.90 26.03 40.35
CA ALA A 331 16.77 24.58 40.36
C ALA A 331 15.60 24.11 39.48
N LYS A 332 14.43 24.73 39.63
CA LYS A 332 13.23 24.45 38.80
C LYS A 332 13.44 24.76 37.34
N LEU A 333 14.18 25.83 37.01
CA LEU A 333 14.55 26.16 35.64
C LEU A 333 15.41 25.04 35.06
N LYS A 334 16.42 24.57 35.77
CA LYS A 334 17.28 23.50 35.30
C LYS A 334 16.52 22.19 35.06
N GLU A 335 15.59 21.83 35.97
CA GLU A 335 14.72 20.67 35.78
C GLU A 335 13.84 20.84 34.52
N THR A 336 13.32 22.05 34.29
CA THR A 336 12.48 22.37 33.13
C THR A 336 13.31 22.34 31.83
N ASP A 337 14.55 22.80 31.85
CA ASP A 337 15.48 22.73 30.71
C ASP A 337 15.77 21.28 30.33
N GLN A 338 16.03 20.41 31.32
CA GLN A 338 16.24 18.99 31.07
C GLN A 338 15.00 18.33 30.46
N LEU A 339 13.80 18.67 30.98
CA LEU A 339 12.54 18.18 30.45
C LEU A 339 12.32 18.65 29.01
N LEU A 340 12.60 19.93 28.73
CA LEU A 340 12.50 20.51 27.38
C LEU A 340 13.42 19.82 26.38
N GLU A 341 14.66 19.53 26.80
CA GLU A 341 15.62 18.81 25.96
C GLU A 341 15.11 17.39 25.64
N THR A 342 14.59 16.68 26.65
CA THR A 342 14.03 15.34 26.48
C THR A 342 12.82 15.37 25.54
N LEU A 343 11.85 16.28 25.80
CA LEU A 343 10.64 16.38 24.97
C LEU A 343 10.92 16.79 23.52
N ARG A 344 11.93 17.64 23.29
CA ARG A 344 12.35 17.98 21.91
C ARG A 344 12.94 16.77 21.21
N LYS A 345 13.75 15.99 21.90
CA LYS A 345 14.34 14.77 21.37
C LYS A 345 13.29 13.73 21.04
N ASP A 346 12.34 13.48 21.96
CA ASP A 346 11.22 12.57 21.74
C ASP A 346 10.36 13.00 20.55
N LYS A 347 10.09 14.32 20.43
CA LYS A 347 9.38 14.88 19.29
C LYS A 347 10.11 14.60 17.97
N ASP A 348 11.42 14.89 17.92
CA ASP A 348 12.24 14.69 16.72
C ASP A 348 12.34 13.21 16.35
N GLU A 349 12.45 12.30 17.35
CA GLU A 349 12.44 10.86 17.12
C GLU A 349 11.10 10.36 16.54
N ILE A 350 9.96 10.85 17.07
CA ILE A 350 8.62 10.50 16.56
C ILE A 350 8.43 11.06 15.15
N GLU A 351 8.83 12.31 14.89
CA GLU A 351 8.75 12.92 13.56
C GLU A 351 9.63 12.18 12.53
N GLN A 352 10.82 11.73 12.94
CA GLN A 352 11.69 10.94 12.07
C GLN A 352 11.09 9.56 11.79
N LEU A 353 10.54 8.90 12.81
CA LEU A 353 9.86 7.62 12.65
C LEU A 353 8.68 7.73 11.68
N ALA A 354 7.88 8.79 11.80
CA ALA A 354 6.78 9.08 10.88
C ALA A 354 7.26 9.28 9.44
N LYS A 355 8.36 10.03 9.23
CA LYS A 355 8.98 10.21 7.92
C LYS A 355 9.49 8.89 7.33
N ASP A 356 10.13 8.05 8.14
CA ASP A 356 10.63 6.74 7.71
C ASP A 356 9.48 5.79 7.35
N MET A 357 8.38 5.81 8.08
CA MET A 357 7.17 5.04 7.73
C MET A 357 6.56 5.50 6.41
N LEU A 358 6.49 6.80 6.17
CA LEU A 358 5.99 7.38 4.90
C LEU A 358 6.93 7.08 3.72
N SER A 359 8.26 7.11 3.93
CA SER A 359 9.24 6.82 2.87
C SER A 359 9.27 5.35 2.47
N ARG A 360 8.90 4.43 3.37
CA ARG A 360 8.83 2.98 3.10
C ARG A 360 7.54 2.57 2.40
N ALA A 361 6.48 3.38 2.52
CA ALA A 361 5.25 3.16 1.79
C ALA A 361 5.46 3.60 0.34
N ASN A 362 5.47 2.66 -0.62
CA ASN A 362 5.45 2.99 -2.04
C ASN A 362 4.18 3.78 -2.34
N ALA A 363 4.28 4.83 -3.14
CA ALA A 363 3.12 5.62 -3.56
C ALA A 363 2.05 4.74 -4.25
N SER A 364 2.48 3.69 -4.96
CA SER A 364 1.60 2.67 -5.55
C SER A 364 0.89 1.80 -4.52
N GLU A 365 1.55 1.46 -3.41
CA GLU A 365 0.96 0.67 -2.31
C GLU A 365 -0.04 1.50 -1.52
N LEU A 366 0.24 2.79 -1.31
CA LEU A 366 -0.70 3.74 -0.69
C LEU A 366 -1.92 4.00 -1.56
N SER A 367 -1.73 4.22 -2.86
CA SER A 367 -2.82 4.38 -3.82
C SER A 367 -3.68 3.11 -3.91
N TRP A 368 -3.04 1.93 -3.87
CA TRP A 368 -3.73 0.66 -3.89
C TRP A 368 -4.49 0.40 -2.57
N ALA A 369 -3.90 0.70 -1.41
CA ALA A 369 -4.55 0.59 -0.11
C ALA A 369 -5.74 1.56 0.01
N HIS A 370 -5.62 2.76 -0.53
CA HIS A 370 -6.71 3.74 -0.61
C HIS A 370 -7.87 3.22 -1.48
N ASN A 371 -7.57 2.72 -2.68
CA ASN A 371 -8.57 2.13 -3.58
C ASN A 371 -9.25 0.90 -2.96
N MET A 372 -8.49 0.05 -2.25
CA MET A 372 -9.04 -1.11 -1.54
C MET A 372 -9.95 -0.71 -0.37
N SER A 373 -9.53 0.28 0.41
CA SER A 373 -10.36 0.81 1.51
C SER A 373 -11.67 1.39 0.98
N TYR A 374 -11.63 2.14 -0.12
CA TYR A 374 -12.82 2.66 -0.79
C TYR A 374 -13.75 1.54 -1.27
N HIS A 375 -13.23 0.52 -1.93
CA HIS A 375 -14.04 -0.62 -2.42
C HIS A 375 -14.58 -1.50 -1.31
N LEU A 376 -13.84 -1.70 -0.23
CA LEU A 376 -14.30 -2.41 0.97
C LEU A 376 -15.43 -1.65 1.66
N ASN A 377 -15.27 -0.34 1.84
CA ASN A 377 -16.29 0.51 2.43
C ASN A 377 -17.55 0.55 1.56
N THR A 378 -17.43 0.62 0.24
CA THR A 378 -18.57 0.57 -0.69
C THR A 378 -19.27 -0.78 -0.62
N ALA A 379 -18.53 -1.89 -0.62
CA ALA A 379 -19.11 -3.24 -0.50
C ALA A 379 -19.78 -3.48 0.86
N VAL A 380 -19.20 -2.97 1.95
CA VAL A 380 -19.80 -3.03 3.30
C VAL A 380 -21.05 -2.19 3.36
N MET A 381 -21.06 -0.99 2.80
CA MET A 381 -22.22 -0.11 2.75
C MET A 381 -23.34 -0.70 1.88
N ASP A 382 -23.01 -1.29 0.73
CA ASP A 382 -23.98 -1.99 -0.12
C ASP A 382 -24.58 -3.21 0.57
N THR A 383 -23.77 -3.95 1.33
CA THR A 383 -24.22 -5.10 2.12
C THR A 383 -25.13 -4.66 3.27
N LEU A 384 -24.74 -3.61 4.00
CA LEU A 384 -25.54 -3.03 5.07
C LEU A 384 -26.86 -2.45 4.54
N ALA A 385 -26.82 -1.73 3.42
CA ALA A 385 -28.02 -1.21 2.77
C ALA A 385 -28.95 -2.35 2.30
N SER A 386 -28.38 -3.41 1.71
CA SER A 386 -29.14 -4.59 1.29
C SER A 386 -29.77 -5.32 2.47
N GLU A 387 -29.03 -5.54 3.56
CA GLU A 387 -29.56 -6.17 4.79
C GLU A 387 -30.58 -5.27 5.49
N PHE A 388 -30.37 -3.95 5.51
CA PHE A 388 -31.34 -2.99 6.03
C PHE A 388 -32.63 -3.05 5.22
N MET A 389 -32.55 -3.01 3.88
CA MET A 389 -33.73 -3.08 3.00
C MET A 389 -34.50 -4.40 3.17
N LYS A 390 -33.81 -5.52 3.34
CA LYS A 390 -34.46 -6.81 3.65
C LYS A 390 -35.24 -6.74 4.95
N ARG A 391 -34.70 -6.13 6.01
CA ARG A 391 -35.35 -5.96 7.31
C ARG A 391 -36.42 -4.89 7.28
N PHE A 392 -36.24 -3.83 6.50
CA PHE A 392 -37.23 -2.77 6.30
C PHE A 392 -38.57 -3.30 5.76
N HIS A 393 -38.54 -4.32 4.90
CA HIS A 393 -39.74 -4.97 4.41
C HIS A 393 -40.52 -5.74 5.48
N LEU A 394 -39.85 -6.08 6.59
CA LEU A 394 -40.50 -6.78 7.73
C LEU A 394 -41.11 -5.81 8.76
N LEU A 395 -40.90 -4.49 8.61
CA LEU A 395 -41.44 -3.48 9.51
C LEU A 395 -42.96 -3.27 9.26
N THR A 396 -43.68 -2.98 10.32
CA THR A 396 -45.11 -2.59 10.23
C THR A 396 -45.23 -1.24 9.48
N PRO A 397 -46.38 -0.92 8.87
CA PRO A 397 -46.63 0.36 8.23
C PRO A 397 -46.28 1.55 9.13
N GLU A 398 -46.70 1.50 10.42
CA GLU A 398 -46.43 2.57 11.40
C GLU A 398 -44.94 2.73 11.71
N SER A 399 -44.21 1.63 11.74
CA SER A 399 -42.73 1.68 11.90
C SER A 399 -42.02 2.20 10.64
N LYS A 400 -42.60 1.98 9.45
CA LYS A 400 -42.08 2.53 8.19
C LYS A 400 -42.23 4.04 8.10
N ASP A 401 -43.35 4.56 8.59
CA ASP A 401 -43.60 6.01 8.64
C ASP A 401 -42.61 6.74 9.56
N TYR A 402 -42.17 6.09 10.65
CA TYR A 402 -41.17 6.63 11.57
C TYR A 402 -39.77 6.69 10.94
N PHE A 403 -39.45 5.77 10.02
CA PHE A 403 -38.22 5.75 9.24
C PHE A 403 -38.33 6.58 7.95
N ASP A 404 -39.39 7.36 7.79
CA ASP A 404 -39.62 8.16 6.62
C ASP A 404 -38.54 9.24 6.47
N GLY A 405 -37.76 9.06 5.45
CA GLY A 405 -36.94 10.05 4.75
C GLY A 405 -35.92 10.86 5.55
N THR A 406 -36.23 11.31 6.76
CA THR A 406 -35.42 12.24 7.54
C THR A 406 -34.29 11.53 8.29
N LEU A 407 -34.59 10.49 9.03
CA LEU A 407 -33.58 9.74 9.80
C LEU A 407 -32.62 8.96 8.90
N LEU A 408 -33.14 8.40 7.80
CA LEU A 408 -32.28 7.74 6.79
C LEU A 408 -31.38 8.74 6.05
N ARG A 409 -31.85 9.97 5.84
CA ARG A 409 -31.05 11.03 5.24
C ARG A 409 -30.00 11.53 6.21
N GLU A 410 -30.37 11.74 7.49
CA GLU A 410 -29.42 12.12 8.55
C GLU A 410 -28.36 11.04 8.80
N LEU A 411 -28.75 9.75 8.86
CA LEU A 411 -27.80 8.64 8.98
C LEU A 411 -26.92 8.49 7.74
N ALA A 412 -27.44 8.75 6.55
CA ALA A 412 -26.64 8.75 5.33
C ALA A 412 -25.71 9.97 5.26
N GLU A 413 -26.17 11.12 5.73
CA GLU A 413 -25.36 12.35 5.82
C GLU A 413 -24.29 12.23 6.90
N GLU A 414 -24.59 11.67 8.09
CA GLU A 414 -23.59 11.37 9.12
C GLU A 414 -22.62 10.27 8.68
N GLY A 415 -23.11 9.20 8.06
CA GLY A 415 -22.26 8.17 7.49
C GLY A 415 -21.34 8.72 6.40
N ASN A 416 -21.85 9.55 5.51
CA ASN A 416 -21.05 10.25 4.50
C ASN A 416 -20.12 11.29 5.13
N HIS A 417 -20.49 11.92 6.23
CA HIS A 417 -19.64 12.85 6.95
C HIS A 417 -18.44 12.12 7.60
N VAL A 418 -18.68 11.01 8.28
CA VAL A 418 -17.61 10.18 8.87
C VAL A 418 -16.68 9.63 7.78
N ILE A 419 -17.22 9.15 6.66
CA ILE A 419 -16.44 8.68 5.52
C ILE A 419 -15.69 9.85 4.86
N SER A 420 -16.32 11.01 4.70
CA SER A 420 -15.71 12.22 4.14
C SER A 420 -14.60 12.78 5.04
N VAL A 421 -14.78 12.77 6.35
CA VAL A 421 -13.74 13.16 7.32
C VAL A 421 -12.58 12.18 7.30
N ALA A 422 -12.84 10.87 7.24
CA ALA A 422 -11.80 9.86 7.11
C ALA A 422 -11.04 9.96 5.78
N LEU A 423 -11.75 10.18 4.67
CA LEU A 423 -11.17 10.41 3.35
C LEU A 423 -10.35 11.72 3.30
N ASN A 424 -10.86 12.82 3.85
CA ASN A 424 -10.15 14.10 3.89
C ASN A 424 -8.91 14.03 4.79
N LEU A 425 -8.95 13.27 5.88
CA LEU A 425 -7.76 12.99 6.70
C LEU A 425 -6.72 12.21 5.92
N VAL A 426 -7.11 11.17 5.19
CA VAL A 426 -6.20 10.36 4.37
C VAL A 426 -5.69 11.17 3.16
N CYS A 427 -6.54 11.90 2.45
CA CYS A 427 -6.13 12.73 1.32
C CYS A 427 -5.26 13.92 1.78
N GLY A 428 -5.59 14.58 2.89
CA GLY A 428 -4.75 15.65 3.47
C GLY A 428 -3.35 15.16 3.82
N PHE A 429 -3.21 13.92 4.30
CA PHE A 429 -1.91 13.29 4.55
C PHE A 429 -1.12 12.98 3.28
N VAL A 430 -1.80 12.53 2.22
CA VAL A 430 -1.17 12.26 0.92
C VAL A 430 -0.70 13.57 0.29
N ASP A 431 -1.50 14.63 0.36
CA ASP A 431 -1.15 15.95 -0.17
C ASP A 431 0.00 16.60 0.61
N GLU A 432 0.02 16.48 1.95
CA GLU A 432 1.14 16.94 2.79
C GLU A 432 2.43 16.14 2.51
N ALA A 433 2.34 14.82 2.39
CA ALA A 433 3.47 13.97 2.07
C ALA A 433 4.02 14.26 0.65
N THR A 434 3.14 14.54 -0.31
CA THR A 434 3.53 14.90 -1.69
C THR A 434 4.18 16.28 -1.72
N THR A 435 3.67 17.25 -0.94
CA THR A 435 4.24 18.60 -0.83
C THR A 435 5.61 18.56 -0.16
N ILE A 436 5.80 17.76 0.89
CA ILE A 436 7.10 17.58 1.57
C ILE A 436 8.11 16.91 0.63
N ALA A 437 7.71 15.91 -0.15
CA ALA A 437 8.58 15.27 -1.13
C ALA A 437 8.99 16.19 -2.29
N GLN A 438 8.14 17.15 -2.68
CA GLN A 438 8.44 18.15 -3.72
C GLN A 438 9.28 19.32 -3.22
N THR A 439 9.28 19.62 -1.91
CA THR A 439 10.06 20.72 -1.32
C THR A 439 11.46 20.29 -0.86
N HIS A 440 11.76 18.99 -0.84
CA HIS A 440 13.05 18.43 -0.41
C HIS A 440 13.72 17.52 -1.47
N GLY A 441 13.26 17.61 -2.74
CA GLY A 441 13.85 16.92 -3.90
C GLY A 441 14.84 17.80 -4.66
#